data_355637ce45435a978e501f58f6899b82
#
_entry.id   355637ce45435a978e501f58f6899b82
#
_cell.length_a   1.000
_cell.length_b   1.000
_cell.length_c   1.000
_cell.angle_alpha   90.00
_cell.angle_beta   90.00
_cell.angle_gamma   90.00
#
_symmetry.space_group_name_H-M   'P 1'
#
loop_
_entity.id
_entity.type
_entity.pdbx_description
1 polymer ?
#
loop_
_entity_poly.entity_id
_entity_poly.type
_entity_poly.pdbx_seq_one_letter_code
_entity_poly.pdbx_strand_id
1 'polypeptide(L)'
;MTLPTTENVRSTDDEIIDSISTSYDFGWHDSDEAGEKAKRGLDEQVVREISAIKGEPEWMLAKRLKAYSTFERKPMPTWGVDLSQLDMDAVKYYVRSTDRPANSWDDLPEDIKNTYDRIGIPEAERERLVAGVAAQYESEVVYHQIRGDLEEQGVIFVDTDTAVREYPELVKEYFGTVVPAGDNKFAALNTAVWSGGSFIYVPKGVHVEIPLQAYFRINTENMGQFERTLIIADEDSYVHYVEGCTAPIYSTDSLHSAIVEIVVKKNARVRYTTIQNWSNNVYNLVTQRATCEEGATMEWVDGNIGSKRNMKYPAVFLMGPHARGEALSIAFAGEDQHQDTGAKMVHMAPHTSSHIVSKSIARHGGRSAYRGLVQIMKNARHSKSNVLCDALLVDEISRSDTYPYVDVRTDDVEMGHEATVSKVSADQLFYLMQRGLTETEAMATIVRGFVEPIARELPMEYALELNRLIELQMENSVG
;
A
#
# COMPACT_ATOMS: atom_id res chain seq x y z
N MET A 1 1.79 28.73 59.33
CA MET A 1 2.62 28.96 58.13
C MET A 1 2.25 27.88 57.15
N THR A 2 1.32 28.19 56.28
CA THR A 2 0.87 27.33 55.18
C THR A 2 1.74 27.61 53.96
N LEU A 3 2.36 26.56 53.43
CA LEU A 3 3.12 26.61 52.16
C LEU A 3 2.15 26.79 50.98
N PRO A 4 2.51 27.59 49.96
CA PRO A 4 1.68 27.78 48.79
C PRO A 4 1.75 26.52 47.88
N THR A 5 0.60 26.09 47.41
CA THR A 5 0.43 25.09 46.36
C THR A 5 1.02 25.61 45.06
N THR A 6 1.97 24.88 44.51
CA THR A 6 2.50 25.12 43.14
C THR A 6 1.40 24.79 42.13
N GLU A 7 0.85 25.80 41.45
CA GLU A 7 0.10 25.62 40.24
C GLU A 7 1.04 25.07 39.17
N ASN A 8 0.71 23.88 38.65
CA ASN A 8 1.34 23.33 37.47
C ASN A 8 0.99 24.22 36.26
N VAL A 9 1.90 25.04 35.83
CA VAL A 9 1.85 25.72 34.54
C VAL A 9 2.16 24.65 33.49
N ARG A 10 1.15 24.16 32.80
CA ARG A 10 1.37 23.33 31.59
C ARG A 10 2.19 24.12 30.59
N SER A 11 3.19 23.49 30.01
CA SER A 11 4.00 24.12 28.95
C SER A 11 3.18 24.23 27.66
N THR A 12 3.50 25.20 26.79
CA THR A 12 2.91 25.32 25.45
C THR A 12 3.11 24.07 24.62
N ASP A 13 4.15 23.29 24.90
CA ASP A 13 4.45 22.03 24.23
C ASP A 13 3.45 20.91 24.65
N ASP A 14 3.00 20.91 25.93
CA ASP A 14 1.96 19.99 26.41
C ASP A 14 0.60 20.30 25.78
N GLU A 15 0.28 21.58 25.52
CA GLU A 15 -0.96 21.98 24.83
C GLU A 15 -0.92 21.63 23.34
N ILE A 16 0.23 21.72 22.70
CA ILE A 16 0.45 21.28 21.31
C ILE A 16 0.38 19.77 21.24
N ILE A 17 0.99 19.04 22.15
CA ILE A 17 0.92 17.57 22.23
C ILE A 17 -0.51 17.12 22.50
N ASP A 18 -1.26 17.76 23.42
CA ASP A 18 -2.67 17.48 23.67
C ASP A 18 -3.57 17.84 22.47
N SER A 19 -3.28 18.89 21.71
CA SER A 19 -4.01 19.23 20.49
C SER A 19 -3.77 18.24 19.35
N ILE A 20 -2.59 17.65 19.29
CA ILE A 20 -2.24 16.57 18.35
C ILE A 20 -2.75 15.20 18.86
N SER A 21 -2.91 15.03 20.18
CA SER A 21 -3.35 13.78 20.82
C SER A 21 -4.86 13.61 20.91
N THR A 22 -5.65 14.67 20.72
CA THR A 22 -7.11 14.59 20.75
C THR A 22 -7.68 14.15 19.41
N SER A 23 -8.07 12.88 19.38
CA SER A 23 -8.96 12.22 18.41
C SER A 23 -8.40 11.93 17.02
N TYR A 24 -7.50 10.97 16.89
CA TYR A 24 -7.64 10.04 15.81
C TYR A 24 -8.83 9.12 16.15
N ASP A 25 -10.03 9.60 15.93
CA ASP A 25 -11.24 8.80 16.03
C ASP A 25 -11.21 7.79 14.87
N PHE A 26 -10.60 6.63 15.09
CA PHE A 26 -10.72 5.50 14.19
C PHE A 26 -12.19 5.11 14.13
N GLY A 27 -12.86 5.43 13.04
CA GLY A 27 -14.25 5.03 12.84
C GLY A 27 -15.21 6.15 12.45
N TRP A 28 -14.74 7.39 12.28
CA TRP A 28 -15.61 8.44 11.72
C TRP A 28 -15.83 8.21 10.21
N HIS A 29 -17.05 8.47 9.75
CA HIS A 29 -17.43 8.44 8.34
C HIS A 29 -18.28 9.68 8.01
N ASP A 30 -18.25 10.10 6.75
CA ASP A 30 -19.09 11.17 6.24
C ASP A 30 -20.45 10.63 5.78
N SER A 31 -21.40 11.52 5.45
CA SER A 31 -22.68 11.12 4.87
C SER A 31 -22.50 10.38 3.55
N ASP A 32 -23.22 9.27 3.33
CA ASP A 32 -23.02 8.34 2.21
C ASP A 32 -24.24 8.28 1.27
N GLU A 33 -24.73 9.43 0.80
CA GLU A 33 -25.87 9.46 -0.12
C GLU A 33 -25.59 8.76 -1.46
N ALA A 34 -24.36 8.85 -1.98
CA ALA A 34 -23.96 8.21 -3.22
C ALA A 34 -23.81 6.70 -3.03
N GLY A 35 -23.21 6.27 -1.92
CA GLY A 35 -23.04 4.88 -1.58
C GLY A 35 -24.35 4.14 -1.31
N GLU A 36 -25.33 4.78 -0.68
CA GLU A 36 -26.65 4.19 -0.44
C GLU A 36 -27.35 3.77 -1.73
N LYS A 37 -27.16 4.51 -2.83
CA LYS A 37 -27.76 4.25 -4.14
C LYS A 37 -26.98 3.30 -5.02
N ALA A 38 -25.73 2.93 -4.65
CA ALA A 38 -24.87 2.10 -5.47
C ALA A 38 -25.35 0.65 -5.50
N LYS A 39 -25.31 0.03 -6.68
CA LYS A 39 -25.70 -1.39 -6.90
C LYS A 39 -24.69 -2.32 -6.22
N ARG A 40 -25.19 -3.37 -5.57
CA ARG A 40 -24.39 -4.48 -5.03
C ARG A 40 -24.26 -5.60 -6.04
N GLY A 41 -23.16 -6.36 -5.93
CA GLY A 41 -22.86 -7.47 -6.79
C GLY A 41 -22.25 -7.09 -8.14
N LEU A 42 -21.60 -8.04 -8.78
CA LEU A 42 -20.93 -7.87 -10.06
C LEU A 42 -21.58 -8.73 -11.13
N ASP A 43 -21.98 -8.06 -12.21
CA ASP A 43 -22.42 -8.70 -13.45
C ASP A 43 -21.87 -7.96 -14.68
N GLU A 44 -22.07 -8.49 -15.87
CA GLU A 44 -21.62 -7.87 -17.11
C GLU A 44 -22.19 -6.45 -17.30
N GLN A 45 -23.42 -6.21 -16.82
CA GLN A 45 -24.06 -4.90 -16.92
C GLN A 45 -23.33 -3.86 -16.07
N VAL A 46 -22.92 -4.19 -14.82
CA VAL A 46 -22.11 -3.31 -13.96
C VAL A 46 -20.80 -2.93 -14.65
N VAL A 47 -20.12 -3.90 -15.30
CA VAL A 47 -18.86 -3.63 -16.04
C VAL A 47 -19.10 -2.65 -17.19
N ARG A 48 -20.19 -2.78 -17.93
CA ARG A 48 -20.57 -1.87 -19.02
C ARG A 48 -20.93 -0.50 -18.50
N GLU A 49 -21.64 -0.40 -17.40
CA GLU A 49 -22.03 0.86 -16.76
C GLU A 49 -20.82 1.64 -16.29
N ILE A 50 -19.84 0.98 -15.63
CA ILE A 50 -18.56 1.61 -15.24
C ILE A 50 -17.87 2.22 -16.46
N SER A 51 -17.73 1.46 -17.54
CA SER A 51 -17.07 1.93 -18.77
C SER A 51 -17.82 3.09 -19.44
N ALA A 52 -19.15 3.04 -19.43
CA ALA A 52 -19.98 4.11 -19.99
C ALA A 52 -19.90 5.40 -19.17
N ILE A 53 -19.96 5.30 -17.83
CA ILE A 53 -19.83 6.46 -16.92
C ILE A 53 -18.47 7.15 -17.11
N LYS A 54 -17.42 6.37 -17.30
CA LYS A 54 -16.04 6.87 -17.50
C LYS A 54 -15.76 7.37 -18.91
N GLY A 55 -16.68 7.16 -19.87
CA GLY A 55 -16.50 7.54 -21.27
C GLY A 55 -15.32 6.84 -21.94
N GLU A 56 -15.08 5.57 -21.58
CA GLU A 56 -13.93 4.82 -22.05
C GLU A 56 -14.01 4.47 -23.53
N PRO A 57 -12.86 4.37 -24.25
CA PRO A 57 -12.83 3.87 -25.61
C PRO A 57 -13.19 2.39 -25.68
N GLU A 58 -13.71 1.93 -26.81
CA GLU A 58 -14.23 0.57 -27.04
C GLU A 58 -13.18 -0.54 -26.69
N TRP A 59 -11.90 -0.28 -26.96
CA TRP A 59 -10.84 -1.24 -26.65
C TRP A 59 -10.67 -1.49 -25.13
N MET A 60 -10.96 -0.48 -24.28
CA MET A 60 -10.92 -0.65 -22.82
C MET A 60 -12.13 -1.44 -22.35
N LEU A 61 -13.34 -1.13 -22.85
CA LEU A 61 -14.53 -1.95 -22.57
C LEU A 61 -14.31 -3.42 -22.95
N ALA A 62 -13.75 -3.68 -24.14
CA ALA A 62 -13.45 -5.05 -24.58
C ALA A 62 -12.46 -5.75 -23.61
N LYS A 63 -11.44 -5.03 -23.12
CA LYS A 63 -10.48 -5.53 -22.11
C LYS A 63 -11.18 -5.85 -20.78
N ARG A 64 -12.08 -4.97 -20.30
CA ARG A 64 -12.88 -5.19 -19.08
C ARG A 64 -13.76 -6.43 -19.18
N LEU A 65 -14.52 -6.58 -20.25
CA LEU A 65 -15.43 -7.73 -20.47
C LEU A 65 -14.66 -9.06 -20.55
N LYS A 66 -13.51 -9.06 -21.22
CA LYS A 66 -12.62 -10.25 -21.26
C LYS A 66 -12.10 -10.59 -19.85
N ALA A 67 -11.76 -9.59 -19.05
CA ALA A 67 -11.29 -9.76 -17.69
C ALA A 67 -12.43 -10.28 -16.79
N TYR A 68 -13.66 -9.75 -16.91
CA TYR A 68 -14.83 -10.23 -16.21
C TYR A 68 -15.08 -11.73 -16.51
N SER A 69 -15.08 -12.14 -17.78
CA SER A 69 -15.19 -13.56 -18.14
C SER A 69 -14.07 -14.43 -17.55
N THR A 70 -12.88 -13.86 -17.34
CA THR A 70 -11.77 -14.56 -16.69
C THR A 70 -11.98 -14.66 -15.18
N PHE A 71 -12.49 -13.61 -14.55
CA PHE A 71 -12.86 -13.58 -13.13
C PHE A 71 -13.90 -14.65 -12.80
N GLU A 72 -14.97 -14.76 -13.59
CA GLU A 72 -16.01 -15.77 -13.40
C GLU A 72 -15.45 -17.21 -13.39
N ARG A 73 -14.55 -17.51 -14.31
CA ARG A 73 -13.97 -18.86 -14.47
C ARG A 73 -12.90 -19.21 -13.45
N LYS A 74 -12.19 -18.21 -12.87
CA LYS A 74 -11.12 -18.47 -11.91
C LYS A 74 -11.69 -18.80 -10.53
N PRO A 75 -11.25 -19.91 -9.90
CA PRO A 75 -11.64 -20.22 -8.53
C PRO A 75 -11.02 -19.18 -7.55
N MET A 76 -11.63 -19.07 -6.38
CA MET A 76 -11.01 -18.38 -5.25
C MET A 76 -9.71 -19.08 -4.87
N PRO A 77 -8.68 -18.33 -4.45
CA PRO A 77 -7.45 -18.95 -3.95
C PRO A 77 -7.73 -19.75 -2.68
N THR A 78 -7.10 -20.92 -2.58
CA THR A 78 -7.19 -21.81 -1.42
C THR A 78 -5.97 -21.72 -0.51
N TRP A 79 -5.09 -20.79 -0.77
CA TRP A 79 -3.87 -20.51 -0.03
C TRP A 79 -3.87 -19.05 0.46
N GLY A 80 -3.00 -18.72 1.40
CA GLY A 80 -2.94 -17.39 2.02
C GLY A 80 -3.93 -17.27 3.18
N VAL A 81 -4.63 -16.16 3.24
CA VAL A 81 -5.65 -15.90 4.25
C VAL A 81 -6.96 -16.61 3.93
N ASP A 82 -7.78 -16.84 4.95
CA ASP A 82 -9.13 -17.39 4.76
C ASP A 82 -10.05 -16.32 4.16
N LEU A 83 -10.59 -16.61 2.98
CA LEU A 83 -11.52 -15.77 2.23
C LEU A 83 -12.95 -16.33 2.20
N SER A 84 -13.26 -17.37 2.98
CA SER A 84 -14.56 -18.03 2.96
C SER A 84 -15.71 -17.13 3.41
N GLN A 85 -15.42 -16.09 4.19
CA GLN A 85 -16.41 -15.12 4.66
C GLN A 85 -16.57 -13.90 3.74
N LEU A 86 -15.73 -13.75 2.71
CA LEU A 86 -15.82 -12.63 1.78
C LEU A 86 -17.03 -12.85 0.83
N ASP A 87 -18.07 -12.05 1.03
CA ASP A 87 -19.27 -12.07 0.19
C ASP A 87 -19.11 -11.08 -0.97
N MET A 88 -18.75 -11.62 -2.14
CA MET A 88 -18.56 -10.83 -3.36
C MET A 88 -19.87 -10.23 -3.89
N ASP A 89 -21.03 -10.80 -3.55
CA ASP A 89 -22.33 -10.30 -3.99
C ASP A 89 -22.83 -9.13 -3.14
N ALA A 90 -22.28 -8.97 -1.93
CA ALA A 90 -22.56 -7.83 -1.06
C ALA A 90 -21.76 -6.56 -1.43
N VAL A 91 -20.64 -6.70 -2.17
CA VAL A 91 -19.74 -5.60 -2.51
C VAL A 91 -20.39 -4.63 -3.51
N LYS A 92 -20.22 -3.34 -3.28
CA LYS A 92 -20.49 -2.25 -4.24
C LYS A 92 -19.22 -2.02 -5.07
N TYR A 93 -19.27 -2.31 -6.35
CA TYR A 93 -18.09 -2.30 -7.24
C TYR A 93 -17.73 -0.94 -7.79
N TYR A 94 -18.64 0.01 -7.68
CA TYR A 94 -18.43 1.40 -8.11
C TYR A 94 -19.35 2.35 -7.36
N VAL A 95 -18.73 3.37 -6.76
CA VAL A 95 -19.44 4.48 -6.10
C VAL A 95 -18.88 5.79 -6.62
N ARG A 96 -19.72 6.62 -7.20
CA ARG A 96 -19.34 7.94 -7.72
C ARG A 96 -19.57 8.99 -6.64
N SER A 97 -18.50 9.60 -6.17
CA SER A 97 -18.55 10.63 -5.13
C SER A 97 -18.66 12.05 -5.67
N THR A 98 -18.15 12.31 -6.89
CA THR A 98 -18.16 13.64 -7.52
C THR A 98 -18.44 13.54 -9.02
N ASP A 99 -18.97 14.63 -9.61
CA ASP A 99 -19.20 14.69 -11.07
C ASP A 99 -17.92 15.02 -11.85
N ARG A 100 -16.94 15.66 -11.22
CA ARG A 100 -15.64 16.02 -11.82
C ARG A 100 -14.56 16.15 -10.75
N PRO A 101 -13.29 15.80 -11.05
CA PRO A 101 -12.16 16.14 -10.19
C PRO A 101 -12.07 17.67 -10.00
N ALA A 102 -11.70 18.11 -8.82
CA ALA A 102 -11.46 19.51 -8.51
C ALA A 102 -10.05 19.92 -8.99
N ASN A 103 -9.91 21.12 -9.52
CA ASN A 103 -8.62 21.69 -9.93
C ASN A 103 -7.95 22.47 -8.78
N SER A 104 -8.70 22.77 -7.72
CA SER A 104 -8.23 23.42 -6.52
C SER A 104 -8.80 22.71 -5.31
N TRP A 105 -8.03 22.66 -4.24
CA TRP A 105 -8.49 22.13 -2.95
C TRP A 105 -9.77 22.82 -2.45
N ASP A 106 -9.88 24.13 -2.72
CA ASP A 106 -11.03 24.94 -2.31
C ASP A 106 -12.33 24.59 -3.03
N ASP A 107 -12.25 23.92 -4.19
CA ASP A 107 -13.40 23.50 -5.00
C ASP A 107 -13.97 22.13 -4.58
N LEU A 108 -13.31 21.42 -3.68
CA LEU A 108 -13.79 20.13 -3.17
C LEU A 108 -15.04 20.31 -2.29
N PRO A 109 -15.98 19.33 -2.29
CA PRO A 109 -17.06 19.27 -1.30
C PRO A 109 -16.52 19.32 0.13
N GLU A 110 -17.24 20.00 1.02
CA GLU A 110 -16.84 20.23 2.41
C GLU A 110 -16.56 18.93 3.19
N ASP A 111 -17.38 17.92 2.99
CA ASP A 111 -17.24 16.59 3.60
C ASP A 111 -15.93 15.89 3.16
N ILE A 112 -15.61 15.97 1.87
CA ILE A 112 -14.36 15.43 1.33
C ILE A 112 -13.15 16.24 1.84
N LYS A 113 -13.24 17.58 1.85
CA LYS A 113 -12.22 18.46 2.44
C LYS A 113 -11.92 18.07 3.88
N ASN A 114 -12.97 18.01 4.71
CA ASN A 114 -12.87 17.68 6.12
C ASN A 114 -12.19 16.31 6.32
N THR A 115 -12.47 15.35 5.44
CA THR A 115 -11.83 14.04 5.45
C THR A 115 -10.32 14.16 5.27
N TYR A 116 -9.90 14.83 4.22
CA TYR A 116 -8.48 14.96 3.90
C TYR A 116 -7.73 15.92 4.81
N ASP A 117 -8.38 16.98 5.33
CA ASP A 117 -7.81 17.86 6.35
C ASP A 117 -7.45 17.08 7.63
N ARG A 118 -8.32 16.13 8.04
CA ARG A 118 -8.07 15.29 9.22
C ARG A 118 -6.91 14.32 9.04
N ILE A 119 -6.60 13.90 7.81
CA ILE A 119 -5.44 13.05 7.52
C ILE A 119 -4.19 13.84 7.12
N GLY A 120 -4.23 15.18 7.21
CA GLY A 120 -3.06 16.06 7.10
C GLY A 120 -2.59 16.41 5.67
N ILE A 121 -3.35 16.05 4.62
CA ILE A 121 -2.98 16.31 3.21
C ILE A 121 -2.80 17.79 2.88
N PRO A 122 -3.70 18.73 3.29
CA PRO A 122 -3.54 20.15 2.96
C PRO A 122 -2.28 20.77 3.54
N GLU A 123 -1.83 20.29 4.69
CA GLU A 123 -0.64 20.79 5.35
C GLU A 123 0.62 20.43 4.53
N ALA A 124 0.72 19.20 4.02
CA ALA A 124 1.80 18.77 3.15
C ALA A 124 1.84 19.55 1.82
N GLU A 125 0.69 19.87 1.23
CA GLU A 125 0.62 20.68 0.02
C GLU A 125 1.05 22.13 0.28
N ARG A 126 0.61 22.74 1.39
CA ARG A 126 0.98 24.10 1.79
C ARG A 126 2.48 24.25 2.04
N GLU A 127 3.10 23.23 2.59
CA GLU A 127 4.55 23.25 2.87
C GLU A 127 5.42 22.97 1.62
N ARG A 128 4.82 22.64 0.48
CA ARG A 128 5.51 22.32 -0.79
C ARG A 128 6.54 21.18 -0.66
N LEU A 129 6.26 20.24 0.21
CA LEU A 129 7.12 19.07 0.44
C LEU A 129 6.96 17.97 -0.61
N VAL A 130 5.98 18.10 -1.52
CA VAL A 130 5.64 17.10 -2.53
C VAL A 130 5.79 17.65 -3.94
N ALA A 131 6.18 16.78 -4.86
CA ALA A 131 6.29 17.10 -6.29
C ALA A 131 4.94 17.06 -7.01
N GLY A 132 4.00 16.33 -6.47
CA GLY A 132 2.61 16.23 -6.95
C GLY A 132 1.77 15.45 -5.96
N VAL A 133 0.47 15.74 -5.91
CA VAL A 133 -0.51 15.12 -5.03
C VAL A 133 -1.72 14.66 -5.82
N ALA A 134 -2.20 13.44 -5.54
CA ALA A 134 -3.49 12.93 -5.97
C ALA A 134 -4.30 12.48 -4.75
N ALA A 135 -5.60 12.72 -4.76
CA ALA A 135 -6.52 12.27 -3.72
C ALA A 135 -7.69 11.52 -4.35
N GLN A 136 -7.89 10.28 -3.93
CA GLN A 136 -8.99 9.44 -4.36
C GLN A 136 -9.95 9.18 -3.19
N TYR A 137 -11.22 9.44 -3.42
CA TYR A 137 -12.31 9.17 -2.49
C TYR A 137 -13.30 8.23 -3.17
N GLU A 138 -13.56 7.08 -2.57
CA GLU A 138 -14.34 5.99 -3.17
C GLU A 138 -13.73 5.49 -4.49
N SER A 139 -14.50 5.53 -5.57
CA SER A 139 -14.08 5.08 -6.90
C SER A 139 -13.50 6.17 -7.79
N GLU A 140 -13.38 7.42 -7.32
CA GLU A 140 -12.99 8.55 -8.16
C GLU A 140 -11.80 9.32 -7.57
N VAL A 141 -10.89 9.76 -8.45
CA VAL A 141 -9.89 10.77 -8.06
C VAL A 141 -10.58 12.13 -8.00
N VAL A 142 -10.61 12.70 -6.81
CA VAL A 142 -11.33 13.94 -6.52
C VAL A 142 -10.45 15.18 -6.61
N TYR A 143 -9.15 15.02 -6.47
CA TYR A 143 -8.16 16.09 -6.56
C TYR A 143 -6.86 15.59 -7.16
N HIS A 144 -6.20 16.42 -7.96
CA HIS A 144 -4.91 16.12 -8.56
C HIS A 144 -4.13 17.41 -8.86
N GLN A 145 -2.84 17.42 -8.53
CA GLN A 145 -1.90 18.49 -8.87
C GLN A 145 -0.48 17.97 -9.03
N ILE A 146 0.26 18.55 -9.96
CA ILE A 146 1.70 18.32 -10.16
C ILE A 146 2.41 19.68 -10.29
N ARG A 147 3.68 19.74 -9.92
CA ARG A 147 4.51 20.95 -10.09
C ARG A 147 4.75 21.24 -11.57
N GLY A 148 4.60 22.51 -11.94
CA GLY A 148 4.76 22.94 -13.35
C GLY A 148 6.16 22.71 -13.92
N ASP A 149 7.22 22.75 -13.09
CA ASP A 149 8.58 22.47 -13.52
C ASP A 149 8.79 21.00 -13.94
N LEU A 150 7.98 20.08 -13.41
CA LEU A 150 7.99 18.67 -13.83
C LEU A 150 7.16 18.46 -15.09
N GLU A 151 6.03 19.14 -15.23
CA GLU A 151 5.23 19.13 -16.46
C GLU A 151 6.05 19.67 -17.67
N GLU A 152 6.82 20.75 -17.46
CA GLU A 152 7.73 21.31 -18.47
C GLU A 152 8.83 20.31 -18.90
N GLN A 153 9.24 19.40 -18.01
CA GLN A 153 10.17 18.32 -18.31
C GLN A 153 9.48 17.11 -18.95
N GLY A 154 8.15 17.15 -19.14
CA GLY A 154 7.35 16.08 -19.73
C GLY A 154 6.97 14.95 -18.78
N VAL A 155 7.09 15.16 -17.48
CA VAL A 155 6.56 14.21 -16.47
C VAL A 155 5.03 14.23 -16.52
N ILE A 156 4.43 13.06 -16.65
CA ILE A 156 2.98 12.89 -16.57
C ILE A 156 2.67 12.28 -15.22
N PHE A 157 1.79 12.93 -14.46
CA PHE A 157 1.17 12.38 -13.26
C PHE A 157 -0.31 12.75 -13.29
N VAL A 158 -1.16 11.80 -13.59
CA VAL A 158 -2.62 11.95 -13.70
C VAL A 158 -3.29 10.70 -13.13
N ASP A 159 -4.60 10.74 -12.93
CA ASP A 159 -5.34 9.52 -12.66
C ASP A 159 -5.39 8.60 -13.89
N THR A 160 -5.53 7.29 -13.66
CA THR A 160 -5.49 6.31 -14.75
C THR A 160 -6.68 6.45 -15.71
N ASP A 161 -7.83 6.94 -15.24
CA ASP A 161 -9.00 7.19 -16.10
C ASP A 161 -8.72 8.33 -17.09
N THR A 162 -8.07 9.40 -16.63
CA THR A 162 -7.57 10.50 -17.49
C THR A 162 -6.51 10.00 -18.46
N ALA A 163 -5.58 9.16 -17.98
CA ALA A 163 -4.55 8.59 -18.85
C ALA A 163 -5.12 7.77 -20.03
N VAL A 164 -6.18 7.00 -19.81
CA VAL A 164 -6.86 6.23 -20.88
C VAL A 164 -7.39 7.13 -21.97
N ARG A 165 -7.85 8.35 -21.63
CA ARG A 165 -8.42 9.33 -22.57
C ARG A 165 -7.37 10.19 -23.24
N GLU A 166 -6.38 10.68 -22.49
CA GLU A 166 -5.42 11.69 -22.96
C GLU A 166 -4.10 11.10 -23.48
N TYR A 167 -3.71 9.94 -22.93
CA TYR A 167 -2.48 9.23 -23.28
C TYR A 167 -2.72 7.78 -23.75
N PRO A 168 -3.71 7.53 -24.64
CA PRO A 168 -4.17 6.17 -24.98
C PRO A 168 -3.08 5.27 -25.53
N GLU A 169 -2.08 5.81 -26.23
CA GLU A 169 -1.02 4.99 -26.82
C GLU A 169 -0.08 4.43 -25.74
N LEU A 170 0.31 5.25 -24.74
CA LEU A 170 1.10 4.78 -23.59
C LEU A 170 0.32 3.73 -22.78
N VAL A 171 -0.97 4.01 -22.53
CA VAL A 171 -1.79 3.06 -21.77
C VAL A 171 -1.96 1.75 -22.54
N LYS A 172 -2.20 1.76 -23.85
CA LYS A 172 -2.30 0.54 -24.65
C LYS A 172 -1.01 -0.29 -24.65
N GLU A 173 0.14 0.40 -24.66
CA GLU A 173 1.45 -0.25 -24.67
C GLU A 173 1.74 -0.99 -23.37
N TYR A 174 1.40 -0.39 -22.21
CA TYR A 174 1.87 -0.91 -20.92
C TYR A 174 0.78 -1.54 -20.04
N PHE A 175 -0.47 -1.09 -20.12
CA PHE A 175 -1.54 -1.52 -19.23
C PHE A 175 -1.85 -3.03 -19.33
N GLY A 176 -1.67 -3.75 -18.25
CA GLY A 176 -1.93 -5.19 -18.16
C GLY A 176 -0.81 -6.05 -18.78
N THR A 177 0.36 -5.47 -19.02
CA THR A 177 1.54 -6.20 -19.52
C THR A 177 2.36 -6.80 -18.38
N VAL A 178 2.46 -6.09 -17.27
CA VAL A 178 3.18 -6.53 -16.07
C VAL A 178 2.29 -7.42 -15.20
N VAL A 179 1.03 -7.03 -14.99
CA VAL A 179 0.01 -7.82 -14.30
C VAL A 179 -1.18 -8.07 -15.23
N PRO A 180 -1.14 -9.13 -16.05
CA PRO A 180 -2.26 -9.45 -16.93
C PRO A 180 -3.48 -9.94 -16.13
N ALA A 181 -4.68 -9.71 -16.66
CA ALA A 181 -5.96 -10.17 -16.06
C ALA A 181 -5.99 -11.69 -15.78
N GLY A 182 -5.19 -12.47 -16.51
CA GLY A 182 -5.06 -13.91 -16.30
C GLY A 182 -4.20 -14.33 -15.12
N ASP A 183 -3.53 -13.42 -14.42
CA ASP A 183 -2.57 -13.73 -13.35
C ASP A 183 -3.25 -14.46 -12.18
N ASN A 184 -4.21 -13.82 -11.56
CA ASN A 184 -4.99 -14.39 -10.45
C ASN A 184 -6.45 -13.89 -10.50
N LYS A 185 -7.33 -14.39 -9.62
CA LYS A 185 -8.76 -14.01 -9.60
C LYS A 185 -8.96 -12.52 -9.34
N PHE A 186 -8.18 -11.92 -8.42
CA PHE A 186 -8.29 -10.50 -8.07
C PHE A 186 -7.68 -9.59 -9.14
N ALA A 187 -6.67 -10.06 -9.88
CA ALA A 187 -6.17 -9.35 -11.07
C ALA A 187 -7.21 -9.30 -12.20
N ALA A 188 -7.97 -10.39 -12.38
CA ALA A 188 -9.10 -10.41 -13.30
C ALA A 188 -10.23 -9.48 -12.84
N LEU A 189 -10.58 -9.52 -11.55
CA LEU A 189 -11.56 -8.64 -10.94
C LEU A 189 -11.18 -7.17 -11.14
N ASN A 190 -10.00 -6.76 -10.67
CA ASN A 190 -9.55 -5.39 -10.83
C ASN A 190 -9.58 -4.97 -12.29
N THR A 191 -9.06 -5.77 -13.23
CA THR A 191 -9.08 -5.41 -14.67
C THR A 191 -10.50 -5.23 -15.22
N ALA A 192 -11.51 -5.91 -14.64
CA ALA A 192 -12.91 -5.74 -15.04
C ALA A 192 -13.55 -4.45 -14.49
N VAL A 193 -13.23 -4.07 -13.25
CA VAL A 193 -13.95 -3.02 -12.52
C VAL A 193 -13.08 -1.86 -12.04
N TRP A 194 -11.80 -1.80 -12.39
CA TRP A 194 -10.89 -0.77 -11.89
C TRP A 194 -11.42 0.65 -12.11
N SER A 195 -11.06 1.55 -11.19
CA SER A 195 -11.43 2.93 -11.19
C SER A 195 -10.37 3.75 -10.44
N GLY A 196 -9.95 4.88 -11.00
CA GLY A 196 -8.91 5.71 -10.42
C GLY A 196 -7.53 5.04 -10.41
N GLY A 197 -6.76 5.34 -9.37
CA GLY A 197 -5.35 5.01 -9.30
C GLY A 197 -4.47 6.04 -10.01
N SER A 198 -3.16 5.85 -10.00
CA SER A 198 -2.19 6.81 -10.53
C SER A 198 -1.56 6.32 -11.83
N PHE A 199 -1.50 7.20 -12.83
CA PHE A 199 -0.69 7.02 -14.02
C PHE A 199 0.51 7.95 -13.99
N ILE A 200 1.72 7.40 -14.02
CA ILE A 200 2.98 8.14 -13.97
C ILE A 200 3.85 7.74 -15.14
N TYR A 201 4.31 8.73 -15.91
CA TYR A 201 5.36 8.57 -16.89
C TYR A 201 6.49 9.57 -16.62
N VAL A 202 7.69 9.07 -16.42
CA VAL A 202 8.89 9.89 -16.23
C VAL A 202 9.80 9.74 -17.44
N PRO A 203 10.03 10.82 -18.20
CA PRO A 203 10.83 10.77 -19.43
C PRO A 203 12.29 10.41 -19.16
N LYS A 204 12.96 9.97 -20.22
CA LYS A 204 14.39 9.61 -20.21
C LYS A 204 15.25 10.71 -19.57
N GLY A 205 16.07 10.31 -18.59
CA GLY A 205 17.04 11.17 -17.89
C GLY A 205 16.43 12.17 -16.92
N VAL A 206 15.11 12.15 -16.71
CA VAL A 206 14.44 13.04 -15.74
C VAL A 206 14.47 12.42 -14.34
N HIS A 207 14.89 13.21 -13.36
CA HIS A 207 14.92 12.81 -11.95
C HIS A 207 13.90 13.60 -11.15
N VAL A 208 12.88 12.93 -10.63
CA VAL A 208 11.88 13.51 -9.74
C VAL A 208 12.38 13.38 -8.30
N GLU A 209 13.10 14.39 -7.82
CA GLU A 209 13.82 14.38 -6.53
C GLU A 209 12.86 14.35 -5.33
N ILE A 210 11.73 15.05 -5.42
CA ILE A 210 10.71 15.13 -4.36
C ILE A 210 9.62 14.09 -4.68
N PRO A 211 9.11 13.35 -3.70
CA PRO A 211 8.11 12.31 -3.96
C PRO A 211 6.82 12.83 -4.60
N LEU A 212 6.26 12.04 -5.53
CA LEU A 212 4.86 12.12 -5.93
C LEU A 212 4.03 11.35 -4.90
N GLN A 213 2.88 11.89 -4.49
CA GLN A 213 2.07 11.28 -3.42
C GLN A 213 0.63 11.03 -3.88
N ALA A 214 0.04 9.94 -3.43
CA ALA A 214 -1.39 9.68 -3.59
C ALA A 214 -2.01 9.17 -2.29
N TYR A 215 -3.27 9.56 -2.07
CA TYR A 215 -4.05 9.19 -0.91
C TYR A 215 -5.36 8.55 -1.33
N PHE A 216 -5.63 7.37 -0.79
CA PHE A 216 -6.82 6.59 -1.09
C PHE A 216 -7.68 6.42 0.16
N ARG A 217 -8.95 6.76 0.05
CA ARG A 217 -9.93 6.66 1.13
C ARG A 217 -11.16 5.88 0.69
N ILE A 218 -11.50 4.81 1.41
CA ILE A 218 -12.82 4.19 1.39
C ILE A 218 -13.65 4.87 2.48
N ASN A 219 -14.89 5.27 2.20
CA ASN A 219 -15.79 5.85 3.19
C ASN A 219 -17.19 5.21 3.19
N THR A 220 -17.55 4.46 2.15
CA THR A 220 -18.86 3.81 1.99
C THR A 220 -18.86 2.40 2.57
N GLU A 221 -19.94 2.04 3.26
CA GLU A 221 -20.15 0.69 3.77
C GLU A 221 -20.31 -0.35 2.64
N ASN A 222 -19.72 -1.53 2.76
CA ASN A 222 -19.64 -2.58 1.72
C ASN A 222 -18.95 -2.13 0.43
N MET A 223 -18.13 -1.09 0.48
CA MET A 223 -17.43 -0.60 -0.68
C MET A 223 -16.32 -1.53 -1.11
N GLY A 224 -16.21 -1.72 -2.45
CA GLY A 224 -15.03 -2.24 -3.11
C GLY A 224 -14.23 -1.09 -3.73
N GLN A 225 -12.94 -0.99 -3.42
CA GLN A 225 -12.02 -0.05 -4.06
C GLN A 225 -11.03 -0.84 -4.92
N PHE A 226 -10.91 -0.46 -6.19
CA PHE A 226 -10.22 -1.24 -7.23
C PHE A 226 -9.29 -0.34 -8.05
N GLU A 227 -8.43 0.43 -7.41
CA GLU A 227 -7.50 1.31 -8.11
C GLU A 227 -6.51 0.56 -8.99
N ARG A 228 -6.09 1.21 -10.06
CA ARG A 228 -5.09 0.70 -10.99
C ARG A 228 -3.97 1.72 -11.18
N THR A 229 -2.83 1.46 -10.57
CA THR A 229 -1.63 2.30 -10.70
C THR A 229 -0.69 1.74 -11.75
N LEU A 230 -0.24 2.61 -12.66
CA LEU A 230 0.74 2.29 -13.70
C LEU A 230 1.86 3.33 -13.70
N ILE A 231 3.09 2.89 -13.42
CA ILE A 231 4.28 3.72 -13.39
C ILE A 231 5.25 3.27 -14.46
N ILE A 232 5.67 4.19 -15.32
CA ILE A 232 6.67 3.97 -16.37
C ILE A 232 7.82 4.94 -16.11
N ALA A 233 8.97 4.42 -15.70
CA ALA A 233 10.21 5.15 -15.58
C ALA A 233 11.07 4.85 -16.80
N ASP A 234 11.22 5.84 -17.70
CA ASP A 234 12.01 5.68 -18.92
C ASP A 234 13.51 5.63 -18.60
N GLU A 235 14.35 5.35 -19.59
CA GLU A 235 15.80 5.14 -19.41
C GLU A 235 16.46 6.27 -18.60
N ASP A 236 17.36 5.88 -17.70
CA ASP A 236 18.15 6.80 -16.86
C ASP A 236 17.32 7.76 -15.99
N SER A 237 16.02 7.46 -15.74
CA SER A 237 15.12 8.29 -14.95
C SER A 237 15.04 7.85 -13.48
N TYR A 238 14.49 8.73 -12.62
CA TYR A 238 14.23 8.43 -11.22
C TYR A 238 12.88 8.98 -10.77
N VAL A 239 12.15 8.18 -9.99
CA VAL A 239 10.94 8.64 -9.29
C VAL A 239 10.76 7.90 -7.96
N HIS A 240 10.34 8.65 -6.95
CA HIS A 240 9.81 8.13 -5.70
C HIS A 240 8.29 8.42 -5.65
N TYR A 241 7.49 7.39 -5.56
CA TYR A 241 6.05 7.49 -5.39
C TYR A 241 5.65 6.96 -4.02
N VAL A 242 4.78 7.69 -3.35
CA VAL A 242 4.31 7.38 -1.99
C VAL A 242 2.79 7.28 -2.00
N GLU A 243 2.27 6.24 -1.38
CA GLU A 243 0.84 5.95 -1.32
C GLU A 243 0.38 5.74 0.12
N GLY A 244 -0.67 6.46 0.52
CA GLY A 244 -1.36 6.28 1.79
C GLY A 244 -2.78 5.75 1.56
N CYS A 245 -3.17 4.70 2.29
CA CYS A 245 -4.51 4.11 2.18
C CYS A 245 -5.18 4.01 3.54
N THR A 246 -6.43 4.47 3.64
CA THR A 246 -7.21 4.43 4.88
C THR A 246 -8.68 4.08 4.66
N ALA A 247 -9.33 3.50 5.69
CA ALA A 247 -10.77 3.29 5.72
C ALA A 247 -11.32 3.45 7.15
N PRO A 248 -12.56 3.96 7.32
CA PRO A 248 -13.25 3.96 8.61
C PRO A 248 -13.66 2.54 9.02
N ILE A 249 -14.08 2.38 10.27
CA ILE A 249 -14.59 1.11 10.80
C ILE A 249 -16.10 1.03 10.52
N TYR A 250 -16.51 -0.02 9.79
CA TYR A 250 -17.90 -0.40 9.60
C TYR A 250 -18.18 -1.77 10.19
N SER A 251 -19.46 -2.09 10.39
CA SER A 251 -19.92 -3.41 10.85
C SER A 251 -19.86 -4.47 9.76
N THR A 252 -19.81 -4.06 8.49
CA THR A 252 -19.79 -4.92 7.32
C THR A 252 -18.41 -4.90 6.65
N ASP A 253 -18.10 -5.98 5.94
CA ASP A 253 -16.82 -6.14 5.27
C ASP A 253 -16.69 -5.22 4.04
N SER A 254 -15.50 -4.71 3.81
CA SER A 254 -15.10 -3.94 2.62
C SER A 254 -13.97 -4.65 1.88
N LEU A 255 -13.87 -4.44 0.57
CA LEU A 255 -12.87 -5.09 -0.27
C LEU A 255 -11.95 -4.05 -0.93
N HIS A 256 -10.68 -4.08 -0.60
CA HIS A 256 -9.64 -3.38 -1.35
C HIS A 256 -8.89 -4.36 -2.24
N SER A 257 -8.91 -4.15 -3.55
CA SER A 257 -8.22 -5.02 -4.50
C SER A 257 -7.57 -4.22 -5.62
N ALA A 258 -6.41 -3.66 -5.30
CA ALA A 258 -5.62 -2.83 -6.19
C ALA A 258 -4.66 -3.64 -7.08
N ILE A 259 -4.28 -3.03 -8.19
CA ILE A 259 -3.14 -3.48 -9.00
C ILE A 259 -2.16 -2.34 -9.19
N VAL A 260 -0.89 -2.64 -8.95
CA VAL A 260 0.23 -1.75 -9.26
C VAL A 260 1.15 -2.42 -10.27
N GLU A 261 1.33 -1.77 -11.41
CA GLU A 261 2.23 -2.17 -12.48
C GLU A 261 3.35 -1.15 -12.63
N ILE A 262 4.59 -1.59 -12.59
CA ILE A 262 5.75 -0.70 -12.74
C ILE A 262 6.68 -1.24 -13.82
N VAL A 263 7.04 -0.37 -14.77
CA VAL A 263 8.02 -0.64 -15.80
C VAL A 263 9.24 0.24 -15.53
N VAL A 264 10.36 -0.39 -15.18
CA VAL A 264 11.63 0.30 -14.90
C VAL A 264 12.59 0.01 -16.04
N LYS A 265 12.74 0.98 -16.94
CA LYS A 265 13.58 0.83 -18.13
C LYS A 265 15.07 0.94 -17.77
N LYS A 266 15.93 0.78 -18.77
CA LYS A 266 17.38 0.71 -18.60
C LYS A 266 17.93 1.82 -17.69
N ASN A 267 18.69 1.44 -16.66
CA ASN A 267 19.32 2.28 -15.64
C ASN A 267 18.34 3.17 -14.84
N ALA A 268 17.04 3.08 -15.05
CA ALA A 268 16.07 3.84 -14.27
C ALA A 268 15.95 3.28 -12.85
N ARG A 269 15.47 4.11 -11.94
CA ARG A 269 15.19 3.73 -10.55
C ARG A 269 13.80 4.18 -10.14
N VAL A 270 13.03 3.26 -9.59
CA VAL A 270 11.73 3.55 -8.99
C VAL A 270 11.74 3.11 -7.53
N ARG A 271 11.34 4.01 -6.65
CA ARG A 271 11.00 3.70 -5.27
C ARG A 271 9.50 3.85 -5.08
N TYR A 272 8.85 2.83 -4.57
CA TYR A 272 7.42 2.82 -4.26
C TYR A 272 7.24 2.58 -2.76
N THR A 273 6.71 3.56 -2.07
CA THR A 273 6.43 3.48 -0.63
C THR A 273 4.91 3.45 -0.41
N THR A 274 4.41 2.54 0.40
CA THR A 274 2.99 2.52 0.79
C THR A 274 2.83 2.31 2.28
N ILE A 275 1.94 3.11 2.88
CA ILE A 275 1.46 2.91 4.24
C ILE A 275 -0.03 2.62 4.17
N GLN A 276 -0.38 1.40 4.53
CA GLN A 276 -1.76 0.95 4.55
C GLN A 276 -2.25 0.82 5.99
N ASN A 277 -3.22 1.66 6.33
CA ASN A 277 -3.86 1.69 7.64
C ASN A 277 -5.36 1.42 7.46
N TRP A 278 -5.68 0.14 7.33
CA TRP A 278 -7.04 -0.32 7.10
C TRP A 278 -7.75 -0.67 8.42
N SER A 279 -9.03 -0.44 8.48
CA SER A 279 -9.87 -0.93 9.57
C SER A 279 -10.03 -2.46 9.55
N ASN A 280 -10.46 -3.02 10.70
CA ASN A 280 -10.53 -4.48 10.92
C ASN A 280 -11.61 -5.22 10.11
N ASN A 281 -12.39 -4.51 9.28
CA ASN A 281 -13.39 -5.09 8.39
C ASN A 281 -12.92 -5.14 6.92
N VAL A 282 -11.68 -4.73 6.61
CA VAL A 282 -11.18 -4.67 5.22
C VAL A 282 -10.48 -5.96 4.82
N TYR A 283 -10.86 -6.51 3.68
CA TYR A 283 -10.08 -7.48 2.93
C TYR A 283 -9.15 -6.73 1.98
N ASN A 284 -7.85 -6.81 2.20
CA ASN A 284 -6.83 -6.11 1.41
C ASN A 284 -6.10 -7.12 0.51
N LEU A 285 -6.48 -7.18 -0.77
CA LEU A 285 -6.05 -8.20 -1.73
C LEU A 285 -5.36 -7.56 -2.93
N VAL A 286 -4.10 -7.16 -2.76
CA VAL A 286 -3.34 -6.32 -3.69
C VAL A 286 -2.35 -7.13 -4.50
N THR A 287 -2.26 -6.83 -5.80
CA THR A 287 -1.23 -7.39 -6.69
C THR A 287 -0.29 -6.27 -7.16
N GLN A 288 0.97 -6.33 -6.75
CA GLN A 288 2.01 -5.37 -7.11
C GLN A 288 3.14 -6.07 -7.86
N ARG A 289 3.54 -5.52 -9.00
CA ARG A 289 4.62 -6.10 -9.80
C ARG A 289 5.39 -5.05 -10.57
N ALA A 290 6.71 -5.23 -10.61
CA ALA A 290 7.62 -4.44 -11.41
C ALA A 290 8.44 -5.32 -12.35
N THR A 291 8.79 -4.77 -13.52
CA THR A 291 9.80 -5.32 -14.42
C THR A 291 11.00 -4.37 -14.47
N CYS A 292 12.21 -4.90 -14.36
CA CYS A 292 13.46 -4.14 -14.37
C CYS A 292 14.32 -4.55 -15.56
N GLU A 293 14.63 -3.61 -16.42
CA GLU A 293 15.56 -3.78 -17.55
C GLU A 293 17.04 -3.72 -17.09
N GLU A 294 18.00 -3.66 -18.02
CA GLU A 294 19.43 -3.59 -17.74
C GLU A 294 19.78 -2.43 -16.78
N GLY A 295 20.47 -2.75 -15.69
CA GLY A 295 20.90 -1.76 -14.68
C GLY A 295 19.79 -1.10 -13.88
N ALA A 296 18.53 -1.42 -14.15
CA ALA A 296 17.37 -0.83 -13.47
C ALA A 296 17.26 -1.25 -12.01
N THR A 297 16.68 -0.39 -11.19
CA THR A 297 16.47 -0.64 -9.74
C THR A 297 15.01 -0.40 -9.36
N MET A 298 14.40 -1.39 -8.70
CA MET A 298 13.08 -1.27 -8.08
C MET A 298 13.16 -1.48 -6.58
N GLU A 299 12.59 -0.55 -5.82
CA GLU A 299 12.51 -0.58 -4.37
C GLU A 299 11.05 -0.52 -3.91
N TRP A 300 10.60 -1.56 -3.22
CA TRP A 300 9.32 -1.60 -2.51
C TRP A 300 9.53 -1.33 -1.02
N VAL A 301 8.78 -0.38 -0.45
CA VAL A 301 8.76 -0.11 0.98
C VAL A 301 7.32 -0.14 1.47
N ASP A 302 6.97 -1.14 2.26
CA ASP A 302 5.60 -1.44 2.64
C ASP A 302 5.38 -1.39 4.15
N GLY A 303 4.42 -0.57 4.60
CA GLY A 303 3.83 -0.63 5.94
C GLY A 303 2.39 -1.15 5.85
N ASN A 304 2.11 -2.29 6.49
CA ASN A 304 0.80 -2.93 6.47
C ASN A 304 0.25 -3.04 7.90
N ILE A 305 -0.77 -2.24 8.21
CA ILE A 305 -1.42 -2.17 9.51
C ILE A 305 -2.93 -2.30 9.32
N GLY A 306 -3.59 -2.96 10.25
CA GLY A 306 -5.03 -3.20 10.17
C GLY A 306 -5.37 -4.32 9.18
N SER A 307 -6.52 -4.24 8.54
CA SER A 307 -7.15 -5.27 7.69
C SER A 307 -7.58 -6.52 8.44
N LYS A 308 -8.79 -6.98 8.19
CA LYS A 308 -9.28 -8.30 8.62
C LYS A 308 -8.43 -9.42 8.00
N ARG A 309 -8.17 -9.31 6.70
CA ARG A 309 -7.36 -10.25 5.93
C ARG A 309 -6.53 -9.48 4.90
N ASN A 310 -5.24 -9.68 4.91
CA ASN A 310 -4.31 -9.04 3.98
C ASN A 310 -3.53 -10.08 3.17
N MET A 311 -3.52 -9.93 1.84
CA MET A 311 -2.66 -10.68 0.91
C MET A 311 -1.93 -9.70 0.01
N LYS A 312 -0.63 -9.48 0.26
CA LYS A 312 0.17 -8.52 -0.49
C LYS A 312 1.60 -9.03 -0.67
N TYR A 313 2.00 -9.25 -1.91
CA TYR A 313 3.29 -9.83 -2.27
C TYR A 313 3.92 -9.05 -3.42
N PRO A 314 4.53 -7.88 -3.16
CA PRO A 314 5.22 -7.13 -4.20
C PRO A 314 6.26 -7.99 -4.90
N ALA A 315 6.28 -7.91 -6.22
CA ALA A 315 7.14 -8.74 -7.06
C ALA A 315 8.06 -7.89 -7.93
N VAL A 316 9.30 -8.33 -8.14
CA VAL A 316 10.23 -7.74 -9.10
C VAL A 316 10.74 -8.82 -10.05
N PHE A 317 10.57 -8.57 -11.34
CA PHE A 317 11.14 -9.38 -12.41
C PHE A 317 12.41 -8.68 -12.94
N LEU A 318 13.57 -9.24 -12.61
CA LEU A 318 14.88 -8.72 -12.99
C LEU A 318 15.23 -9.23 -14.39
N MET A 319 14.75 -8.50 -15.40
CA MET A 319 14.73 -8.92 -16.80
C MET A 319 16.05 -8.67 -17.54
N GLY A 320 16.79 -7.63 -17.13
CA GLY A 320 18.05 -7.23 -17.75
C GLY A 320 19.26 -7.48 -16.86
N PRO A 321 20.48 -7.59 -17.44
CA PRO A 321 21.70 -7.72 -16.65
C PRO A 321 21.87 -6.54 -15.66
N HIS A 322 22.43 -6.84 -14.48
CA HIS A 322 22.67 -5.85 -13.41
C HIS A 322 21.42 -5.22 -12.81
N ALA A 323 20.21 -5.67 -13.15
CA ALA A 323 19.00 -5.22 -12.52
C ALA A 323 18.97 -5.56 -11.01
N ARG A 324 18.34 -4.69 -10.22
CA ARG A 324 18.28 -4.80 -8.75
C ARG A 324 16.85 -4.70 -8.26
N GLY A 325 16.51 -5.50 -7.24
CA GLY A 325 15.21 -5.46 -6.58
C GLY A 325 15.37 -5.43 -5.07
N GLU A 326 14.69 -4.51 -4.40
CA GLU A 326 14.60 -4.44 -2.95
C GLU A 326 13.15 -4.51 -2.50
N ALA A 327 12.90 -5.17 -1.37
CA ALA A 327 11.61 -5.16 -0.70
C ALA A 327 11.81 -5.06 0.81
N LEU A 328 11.35 -3.95 1.38
CA LEU A 328 11.34 -3.70 2.81
C LEU A 328 9.89 -3.67 3.27
N SER A 329 9.48 -4.55 4.18
CA SER A 329 8.10 -4.64 4.62
C SER A 329 7.94 -4.76 6.13
N ILE A 330 6.91 -4.08 6.64
CA ILE A 330 6.40 -4.24 8.00
C ILE A 330 4.96 -4.73 7.91
N ALA A 331 4.61 -5.72 8.73
CA ALA A 331 3.24 -6.17 8.90
C ALA A 331 2.90 -6.22 10.40
N PHE A 332 1.77 -5.61 10.77
CA PHE A 332 1.26 -5.66 12.14
C PHE A 332 -0.11 -6.35 12.15
N ALA A 333 -0.22 -7.48 12.86
CA ALA A 333 -1.44 -8.24 13.04
C ALA A 333 -1.96 -8.12 14.48
N GLY A 334 -3.11 -7.48 14.66
CA GLY A 334 -3.86 -7.42 15.92
C GLY A 334 -4.92 -8.52 16.03
N GLU A 335 -5.85 -8.34 16.97
CA GLU A 335 -6.97 -9.26 17.19
C GLU A 335 -7.78 -9.51 15.93
N ASP A 336 -8.10 -10.77 15.64
CA ASP A 336 -8.84 -11.24 14.45
C ASP A 336 -8.22 -10.88 13.10
N GLN A 337 -6.99 -10.35 13.06
CA GLN A 337 -6.29 -10.01 11.85
C GLN A 337 -5.38 -11.14 11.36
N HIS A 338 -5.32 -11.30 10.03
CA HIS A 338 -4.35 -12.18 9.40
C HIS A 338 -3.61 -11.43 8.29
N GLN A 339 -2.33 -11.15 8.53
CA GLN A 339 -1.41 -10.52 7.58
C GLN A 339 -0.59 -11.61 6.88
N ASP A 340 -0.92 -11.98 5.64
CA ASP A 340 -0.11 -12.85 4.80
C ASP A 340 0.62 -11.97 3.77
N THR A 341 1.86 -11.61 4.10
CA THR A 341 2.67 -10.67 3.33
C THR A 341 3.99 -11.30 2.92
N GLY A 342 4.74 -10.62 2.07
CA GLY A 342 6.05 -11.11 1.65
C GLY A 342 6.52 -10.43 0.38
N ALA A 343 7.48 -11.03 -0.33
CA ALA A 343 7.98 -10.49 -1.57
C ALA A 343 8.38 -11.59 -2.55
N LYS A 344 8.38 -11.26 -3.84
CA LYS A 344 8.77 -12.18 -4.91
C LYS A 344 9.87 -11.54 -5.76
N MET A 345 11.02 -12.23 -5.88
CA MET A 345 12.13 -11.81 -6.73
C MET A 345 12.40 -12.88 -7.78
N VAL A 346 12.31 -12.51 -9.05
CA VAL A 346 12.52 -13.42 -10.19
C VAL A 346 13.71 -12.92 -10.98
N HIS A 347 14.85 -13.61 -10.85
CA HIS A 347 16.08 -13.31 -11.56
C HIS A 347 16.07 -14.01 -12.93
N MET A 348 16.01 -13.23 -14.01
CA MET A 348 15.91 -13.72 -15.38
C MET A 348 17.17 -13.47 -16.19
N ALA A 349 18.02 -12.53 -15.77
CA ALA A 349 19.26 -12.12 -16.43
C ALA A 349 20.47 -12.26 -15.51
N PRO A 350 21.71 -12.34 -16.03
CA PRO A 350 22.91 -12.48 -15.23
C PRO A 350 23.26 -11.22 -14.43
N HIS A 351 24.04 -11.38 -13.37
CA HIS A 351 24.53 -10.32 -12.50
C HIS A 351 23.41 -9.52 -11.79
N THR A 352 22.22 -10.10 -11.65
CA THR A 352 21.10 -9.46 -10.94
C THR A 352 21.22 -9.61 -9.44
N SER A 353 20.67 -8.68 -8.68
CA SER A 353 20.70 -8.74 -7.22
C SER A 353 19.33 -8.45 -6.62
N SER A 354 19.01 -9.13 -5.51
CA SER A 354 17.82 -8.85 -4.72
C SER A 354 18.08 -8.88 -3.22
N HIS A 355 17.36 -8.02 -2.51
CA HIS A 355 17.37 -7.94 -1.07
C HIS A 355 15.95 -7.83 -0.53
N ILE A 356 15.57 -8.73 0.38
CA ILE A 356 14.25 -8.74 1.01
C ILE A 356 14.46 -8.65 2.52
N VAL A 357 13.84 -7.65 3.16
CA VAL A 357 13.72 -7.54 4.60
C VAL A 357 12.25 -7.47 4.95
N SER A 358 11.74 -8.45 5.66
CA SER A 358 10.37 -8.51 6.14
C SER A 358 10.33 -8.60 7.65
N LYS A 359 9.66 -7.63 8.28
CA LYS A 359 9.44 -7.62 9.72
C LYS A 359 7.96 -7.74 10.01
N SER A 360 7.59 -8.64 10.90
CA SER A 360 6.20 -8.82 11.28
C SER A 360 6.02 -8.81 12.80
N ILE A 361 4.88 -8.28 13.23
CA ILE A 361 4.47 -8.22 14.63
C ILE A 361 3.09 -8.83 14.73
N ALA A 362 2.90 -9.71 15.71
CA ALA A 362 1.60 -10.30 15.99
C ALA A 362 1.25 -10.15 17.47
N ARG A 363 -0.01 -9.75 17.74
CA ARG A 363 -0.52 -9.42 19.06
C ARG A 363 -1.99 -9.79 19.20
N HIS A 364 -2.44 -10.09 20.43
CA HIS A 364 -3.83 -10.41 20.80
C HIS A 364 -4.45 -11.54 19.96
N GLY A 365 -3.65 -12.58 19.69
CA GLY A 365 -4.07 -13.70 18.87
C GLY A 365 -4.00 -13.41 17.37
N GLY A 366 -3.49 -12.26 16.95
CA GLY A 366 -3.23 -11.92 15.56
C GLY A 366 -2.29 -12.92 14.89
N ARG A 367 -2.43 -13.07 13.58
CA ARG A 367 -1.60 -13.97 12.80
C ARG A 367 -0.82 -13.20 11.73
N SER A 368 0.50 -13.32 11.75
CA SER A 368 1.36 -12.85 10.67
C SER A 368 1.93 -14.02 9.89
N ALA A 369 2.04 -13.90 8.58
CA ALA A 369 2.68 -14.90 7.74
C ALA A 369 3.59 -14.20 6.72
N TYR A 370 4.83 -14.67 6.62
CA TYR A 370 5.71 -14.31 5.51
C TYR A 370 5.60 -15.35 4.41
N ARG A 371 5.31 -14.92 3.18
CA ARG A 371 5.27 -15.79 2.00
C ARG A 371 6.17 -15.21 0.91
N GLY A 372 7.36 -15.78 0.77
CA GLY A 372 8.38 -15.32 -0.16
C GLY A 372 8.60 -16.25 -1.34
N LEU A 373 9.01 -15.66 -2.47
CA LEU A 373 9.52 -16.40 -3.62
C LEU A 373 10.84 -15.78 -4.06
N VAL A 374 11.90 -16.57 -4.11
CA VAL A 374 13.12 -16.26 -4.88
C VAL A 374 13.28 -17.30 -5.98
N GLN A 375 13.18 -16.86 -7.22
CA GLN A 375 13.36 -17.71 -8.39
C GLN A 375 14.56 -17.23 -9.19
N ILE A 376 15.56 -18.08 -9.37
CA ILE A 376 16.76 -17.79 -10.17
C ILE A 376 16.77 -18.69 -11.39
N MET A 377 16.55 -18.10 -12.56
CA MET A 377 16.44 -18.81 -13.82
C MET A 377 17.80 -19.31 -14.32
N LYS A 378 17.81 -20.30 -15.20
CA LYS A 378 19.03 -20.95 -15.71
C LYS A 378 20.07 -19.97 -16.28
N ASN A 379 19.62 -18.86 -16.86
CA ASN A 379 20.51 -17.86 -17.47
C ASN A 379 20.96 -16.75 -16.50
N ALA A 380 20.41 -16.73 -15.26
CA ALA A 380 20.69 -15.70 -14.26
C ALA A 380 21.96 -16.01 -13.46
N ARG A 381 23.09 -16.23 -14.15
CA ARG A 381 24.39 -16.51 -13.52
C ARG A 381 24.93 -15.29 -12.80
N HIS A 382 25.78 -15.52 -11.79
CA HIS A 382 26.40 -14.48 -10.95
C HIS A 382 25.38 -13.60 -10.22
N SER A 383 24.14 -14.10 -10.06
CA SER A 383 23.11 -13.38 -9.34
C SER A 383 23.24 -13.60 -7.83
N LYS A 384 22.78 -12.60 -7.08
CA LYS A 384 22.82 -12.62 -5.61
C LYS A 384 21.44 -12.34 -5.04
N SER A 385 21.03 -13.10 -4.02
CA SER A 385 19.80 -12.86 -3.30
C SER A 385 20.00 -13.01 -1.81
N ASN A 386 19.47 -12.07 -1.03
CA ASN A 386 19.44 -12.20 0.43
C ASN A 386 18.04 -11.94 0.94
N VAL A 387 17.56 -12.80 1.82
CA VAL A 387 16.23 -12.72 2.44
C VAL A 387 16.37 -12.77 3.95
N LEU A 388 15.84 -11.76 4.62
CA LEU A 388 15.78 -11.67 6.08
C LEU A 388 14.32 -11.53 6.50
N CYS A 389 13.83 -12.48 7.29
CA CYS A 389 12.46 -12.51 7.80
C CYS A 389 12.46 -12.54 9.32
N ASP A 390 12.06 -11.46 9.97
CA ASP A 390 11.98 -11.39 11.41
C ASP A 390 10.53 -11.26 11.86
N ALA A 391 10.12 -12.10 12.81
CA ALA A 391 8.82 -12.03 13.44
C ALA A 391 8.95 -11.78 14.94
N LEU A 392 8.14 -10.86 15.46
CA LEU A 392 8.04 -10.56 16.89
C LEU A 392 6.64 -10.93 17.39
N LEU A 393 6.57 -11.87 18.33
CA LEU A 393 5.34 -12.21 19.04
C LEU A 393 5.26 -11.41 20.34
N VAL A 394 4.20 -10.64 20.49
CA VAL A 394 4.00 -9.78 21.68
C VAL A 394 3.41 -10.56 22.84
N ASP A 395 2.64 -11.60 22.55
CA ASP A 395 1.95 -12.44 23.53
C ASP A 395 2.06 -13.95 23.19
N GLU A 396 1.40 -14.79 24.01
CA GLU A 396 1.49 -16.26 23.87
C GLU A 396 0.45 -16.87 22.92
N ILE A 397 -0.59 -16.13 22.57
CA ILE A 397 -1.70 -16.61 21.74
C ILE A 397 -1.54 -16.20 20.27
N SER A 398 -0.67 -15.23 20.01
CA SER A 398 -0.35 -14.76 18.66
C SER A 398 0.49 -15.73 17.88
N ARG A 399 0.40 -15.68 16.57
CA ARG A 399 1.05 -16.64 15.69
C ARG A 399 1.81 -15.98 14.55
N SER A 400 2.99 -16.56 14.24
CA SER A 400 3.75 -16.24 13.02
C SER A 400 4.04 -17.51 12.23
N ASP A 401 3.85 -17.42 10.90
CA ASP A 401 4.15 -18.51 9.96
C ASP A 401 5.14 -18.01 8.89
N THR A 402 5.99 -18.90 8.38
CA THR A 402 6.94 -18.58 7.31
C THR A 402 6.84 -19.61 6.21
N TYR A 403 6.56 -19.16 4.97
CA TYR A 403 6.41 -19.99 3.77
C TYR A 403 7.45 -19.57 2.71
N PRO A 404 8.71 -19.93 2.86
CA PRO A 404 9.73 -19.62 1.88
C PRO A 404 9.64 -20.57 0.70
N TYR A 405 9.70 -20.01 -0.52
CA TYR A 405 9.86 -20.78 -1.73
C TYR A 405 11.11 -20.32 -2.48
N VAL A 406 12.03 -21.23 -2.72
CA VAL A 406 13.30 -20.96 -3.40
C VAL A 406 13.47 -21.93 -4.55
N ASP A 407 13.54 -21.40 -5.78
CA ASP A 407 13.73 -22.15 -7.03
C ASP A 407 15.00 -21.68 -7.73
N VAL A 408 16.12 -22.34 -7.48
CA VAL A 408 17.44 -22.00 -8.06
C VAL A 408 17.77 -23.00 -9.14
N ARG A 409 17.89 -22.51 -10.39
CA ARG A 409 18.08 -23.33 -11.59
C ARG A 409 19.50 -23.23 -12.18
N THR A 410 20.44 -22.62 -11.46
CA THR A 410 21.87 -22.53 -11.82
C THR A 410 22.71 -22.58 -10.56
N ASP A 411 23.93 -23.10 -10.65
CA ASP A 411 24.87 -23.27 -9.54
C ASP A 411 25.81 -22.08 -9.31
N ASP A 412 25.80 -21.12 -10.23
CA ASP A 412 26.69 -19.95 -10.21
C ASP A 412 25.95 -18.72 -9.62
N VAL A 413 25.56 -18.82 -8.35
CA VAL A 413 24.80 -17.79 -7.64
C VAL A 413 25.13 -17.80 -6.15
N GLU A 414 24.84 -16.69 -5.47
CA GLU A 414 24.88 -16.58 -4.00
C GLU A 414 23.46 -16.36 -3.49
N MET A 415 23.00 -17.22 -2.58
CA MET A 415 21.68 -17.08 -1.97
C MET A 415 21.78 -17.28 -0.46
N GLY A 416 21.28 -16.28 0.30
CA GLY A 416 21.06 -16.33 1.73
C GLY A 416 19.59 -16.23 2.09
N HIS A 417 19.12 -17.04 3.04
CA HIS A 417 17.79 -16.89 3.63
C HIS A 417 17.87 -17.14 5.12
N GLU A 418 17.51 -16.13 5.91
CA GLU A 418 17.45 -16.20 7.36
C GLU A 418 16.03 -15.86 7.82
N ALA A 419 15.51 -16.63 8.77
CA ALA A 419 14.21 -16.40 9.37
C ALA A 419 14.32 -16.54 10.90
N THR A 420 13.85 -15.50 11.60
CA THR A 420 13.87 -15.43 13.06
C THR A 420 12.45 -15.21 13.58
N VAL A 421 12.07 -15.99 14.59
CA VAL A 421 10.84 -15.73 15.37
C VAL A 421 11.22 -15.54 16.81
N SER A 422 10.91 -14.38 17.38
CA SER A 422 11.21 -14.05 18.77
C SER A 422 9.95 -13.63 19.52
N LYS A 423 9.95 -13.84 20.84
CA LYS A 423 9.03 -13.22 21.77
C LYS A 423 9.65 -11.97 22.39
N VAL A 424 8.81 -11.04 22.82
CA VAL A 424 9.27 -9.95 23.66
C VAL A 424 9.86 -10.53 24.94
N SER A 425 11.11 -10.17 25.23
CA SER A 425 11.84 -10.67 26.39
C SER A 425 11.28 -10.06 27.68
N ALA A 426 10.89 -10.91 28.64
CA ALA A 426 10.48 -10.46 29.98
C ALA A 426 11.58 -9.66 30.68
N ASP A 427 12.85 -9.99 30.46
CA ASP A 427 13.99 -9.26 31.05
C ASP A 427 14.16 -7.88 30.43
N GLN A 428 13.95 -7.72 29.13
CA GLN A 428 13.99 -6.41 28.46
C GLN A 428 12.83 -5.55 28.94
N LEU A 429 11.62 -6.10 29.05
CA LEU A 429 10.44 -5.43 29.55
C LEU A 429 10.66 -4.96 30.98
N PHE A 430 11.11 -5.88 31.85
CA PHE A 430 11.44 -5.56 33.25
C PHE A 430 12.48 -4.45 33.35
N TYR A 431 13.56 -4.50 32.56
CA TYR A 431 14.60 -3.48 32.56
C TYR A 431 14.06 -2.08 32.22
N LEU A 432 13.21 -1.99 31.20
CA LEU A 432 12.60 -0.71 30.81
C LEU A 432 11.62 -0.20 31.89
N MET A 433 10.82 -1.08 32.46
CA MET A 433 9.91 -0.72 33.59
C MET A 433 10.68 -0.23 34.82
N GLN A 434 11.85 -0.82 35.13
CA GLN A 434 12.73 -0.32 36.21
C GLN A 434 13.30 1.08 35.94
N ARG A 435 13.25 1.55 34.71
CA ARG A 435 13.64 2.91 34.29
C ARG A 435 12.46 3.91 34.32
N GLY A 436 11.30 3.50 34.78
CA GLY A 436 10.12 4.32 35.01
C GLY A 436 9.09 4.30 33.89
N LEU A 437 9.25 3.46 32.86
CA LEU A 437 8.23 3.24 31.85
C LEU A 437 7.11 2.36 32.39
N THR A 438 5.88 2.63 32.00
CA THR A 438 4.78 1.68 32.16
C THR A 438 5.02 0.44 31.30
N GLU A 439 4.32 -0.64 31.54
CA GLU A 439 4.43 -1.86 30.73
C GLU A 439 4.08 -1.59 29.26
N THR A 440 3.05 -0.79 29.00
CA THR A 440 2.62 -0.38 27.65
C THR A 440 3.69 0.45 26.93
N GLU A 441 4.29 1.44 27.60
CA GLU A 441 5.37 2.26 27.02
C GLU A 441 6.63 1.44 26.76
N ALA A 442 6.97 0.54 27.68
CA ALA A 442 8.11 -0.37 27.51
C ALA A 442 7.90 -1.29 26.30
N MET A 443 6.71 -1.86 26.15
CA MET A 443 6.33 -2.70 25.02
C MET A 443 6.37 -1.92 23.71
N ALA A 444 5.78 -0.74 23.65
CA ALA A 444 5.81 0.14 22.46
C ALA A 444 7.25 0.51 22.08
N THR A 445 8.13 0.73 23.07
CA THR A 445 9.55 1.03 22.83
C THR A 445 10.27 -0.16 22.20
N ILE A 446 10.04 -1.40 22.66
CA ILE A 446 10.61 -2.59 22.07
C ILE A 446 10.13 -2.78 20.62
N VAL A 447 8.83 -2.64 20.38
CA VAL A 447 8.23 -2.77 19.05
C VAL A 447 8.78 -1.70 18.10
N ARG A 448 8.87 -0.43 18.53
CA ARG A 448 9.48 0.64 17.71
C ARG A 448 10.93 0.32 17.35
N GLY A 449 11.73 -0.12 18.31
CA GLY A 449 13.11 -0.54 18.04
C GLY A 449 13.21 -1.69 17.03
N PHE A 450 12.25 -2.61 17.04
CA PHE A 450 12.20 -3.72 16.09
C PHE A 450 11.91 -3.24 14.65
N VAL A 451 11.05 -2.25 14.45
CA VAL A 451 10.68 -1.75 13.12
C VAL A 451 11.54 -0.59 12.63
N GLU A 452 12.33 0.05 13.51
CA GLU A 452 13.12 1.25 13.24
C GLU A 452 13.96 1.17 11.95
N PRO A 453 14.65 0.06 11.61
CA PRO A 453 15.44 -0.01 10.38
C PRO A 453 14.64 0.26 9.10
N ILE A 454 13.35 -0.10 9.09
CA ILE A 454 12.47 0.16 7.95
C ILE A 454 11.82 1.53 8.08
N ALA A 455 11.42 1.95 9.30
CA ALA A 455 10.84 3.27 9.54
C ALA A 455 11.78 4.41 9.11
N ARG A 456 13.09 4.25 9.22
CA ARG A 456 14.10 5.21 8.75
C ARG A 456 14.12 5.41 7.22
N GLU A 457 13.61 4.44 6.47
CA GLU A 457 13.53 4.50 5.01
C GLU A 457 12.28 5.23 4.51
N LEU A 458 11.33 5.53 5.41
CA LEU A 458 10.12 6.28 5.08
C LEU A 458 10.42 7.78 5.04
N PRO A 459 9.70 8.56 4.20
CA PRO A 459 9.64 10.00 4.39
C PRO A 459 9.22 10.34 5.82
N MET A 460 9.71 11.48 6.35
CA MET A 460 9.60 11.81 7.77
C MET A 460 8.15 11.78 8.28
N GLU A 461 7.22 12.36 7.54
CA GLU A 461 5.80 12.38 7.85
C GLU A 461 5.20 10.97 7.96
N TYR A 462 5.56 10.07 7.05
CA TYR A 462 5.11 8.67 7.08
C TYR A 462 5.80 7.85 8.17
N ALA A 463 7.05 8.18 8.51
CA ALA A 463 7.73 7.56 9.65
C ALA A 463 7.06 7.96 10.98
N LEU A 464 6.65 9.23 11.12
CA LEU A 464 5.89 9.71 12.28
C LEU A 464 4.51 9.04 12.34
N GLU A 465 3.79 8.96 11.22
CA GLU A 465 2.51 8.27 11.14
C GLU A 465 2.64 6.80 11.53
N LEU A 466 3.60 6.08 10.96
CA LEU A 466 3.85 4.67 11.29
C LEU A 466 4.12 4.48 12.79
N ASN A 467 4.97 5.32 13.38
CA ASN A 467 5.27 5.26 14.81
C ASN A 467 4.02 5.53 15.65
N ARG A 468 3.20 6.52 15.27
CA ARG A 468 1.94 6.83 15.95
C ARG A 468 0.94 5.68 15.86
N LEU A 469 0.80 5.06 14.68
CA LEU A 469 -0.06 3.90 14.48
C LEU A 469 0.38 2.70 15.34
N ILE A 470 1.68 2.47 15.46
CA ILE A 470 2.23 1.43 16.35
C ILE A 470 1.88 1.74 17.81
N GLU A 471 2.04 2.99 18.27
CA GLU A 471 1.67 3.40 19.62
C GLU A 471 0.19 3.15 19.90
N LEU A 472 -0.69 3.61 19.03
CA LEU A 472 -2.14 3.40 19.14
C LEU A 472 -2.52 1.91 19.16
N GLN A 473 -1.87 1.11 18.32
CA GLN A 473 -2.06 -0.35 18.37
C GLN A 473 -1.57 -0.94 19.70
N MET A 474 -0.60 -0.33 20.36
CA MET A 474 -0.08 -0.79 21.66
C MET A 474 -0.91 -0.26 22.85
N GLU A 475 -1.50 0.93 22.77
CA GLU A 475 -2.33 1.55 23.83
C GLU A 475 -3.66 0.84 24.03
N ASN A 476 -4.31 0.34 22.99
CA ASN A 476 -5.57 -0.41 23.06
C ASN A 476 -5.46 -1.77 23.81
N SER A 477 -4.41 -1.94 24.62
CA SER A 477 -4.14 -3.15 25.39
C SER A 477 -4.62 -3.12 26.84
N VAL A 478 -5.21 -2.02 27.29
CA VAL A 478 -5.73 -1.87 28.64
C VAL A 478 -7.22 -1.53 28.55
N GLY A 479 -8.03 -2.58 28.43
CA GLY A 479 -9.49 -2.54 28.48
C GLY A 479 -9.99 -3.86 28.97
#